data_2bbfe43ea379c5f7df917caedb729562
#
_entry.id   2bbfe43ea379c5f7df917caedb729562
#
_cell.length_a   1.000
_cell.length_b   1.000
_cell.length_c   1.000
_cell.angle_alpha   90.00
_cell.angle_beta   90.00
_cell.angle_gamma   90.00
#
_symmetry.space_group_name_H-M   'P 1'
#
loop_
_entity.id
_entity.type
_entity.pdbx_description
1 polymer ?
#
loop_
_entity_poly.entity_id
_entity_poly.type
_entity_poly.pdbx_seq_one_letter_code
_entity_poly.pdbx_strand_id
1 'polypeptide(L)'
;MTTVLAAMLLAGCGAETGNTTDTRPAASETNTQADVETGSTAQDTENGEAVELTVLAAASLTDVCNEIKTEYEAAHPNVTLNFSYGASGALQTQIEEGAPADLFFSAATKQMTALNDEGLMDPDSIVNLLENKVVLIVPEGSDKDITSFEDVATDKVGMIGLGEPGSVPVGQYSEEIFTSLGILDTVKTKANYGSDVRTVLSWVETGAVDCGVVYATDAYVGENIQIVCEAPAGSCKQVIYPVGIVKASEHADAAEFLAYLQTDHTMQKFESYGFSAAE
;
A
#
# COMPACT_ATOMS: atom_id res chain seq x y z
N MET A 1 0.82 51.16 -16.82
CA MET A 1 1.94 51.37 -17.74
C MET A 1 2.71 50.04 -17.80
N THR A 2 2.89 49.28 -18.79
CA THR A 2 2.71 49.32 -20.21
C THR A 2 2.77 47.86 -20.68
N THR A 3 1.80 47.47 -21.45
CA THR A 3 1.59 46.33 -22.31
C THR A 3 2.82 46.04 -23.21
N VAL A 4 3.17 44.77 -23.51
CA VAL A 4 3.46 44.37 -24.88
C VAL A 4 3.12 42.89 -25.09
N LEU A 5 2.26 42.65 -26.01
CA LEU A 5 1.78 41.45 -26.67
C LEU A 5 2.68 41.21 -27.89
N ALA A 6 3.04 39.97 -28.21
CA ALA A 6 3.50 39.61 -29.55
C ALA A 6 3.12 38.16 -29.88
N ALA A 7 2.13 38.00 -30.73
CA ALA A 7 1.80 36.79 -31.45
C ALA A 7 2.58 36.78 -32.78
N MET A 8 3.01 35.58 -33.23
CA MET A 8 3.31 35.33 -34.66
C MET A 8 2.84 33.94 -35.07
N LEU A 9 1.83 33.96 -35.92
CA LEU A 9 1.42 32.89 -36.82
C LEU A 9 2.33 32.86 -38.06
N LEU A 10 2.64 31.68 -38.60
CA LEU A 10 2.88 31.52 -40.00
C LEU A 10 2.50 30.10 -40.47
N ALA A 11 1.57 30.07 -41.39
CA ALA A 11 1.09 28.94 -42.13
C ALA A 11 2.01 28.66 -43.35
N GLY A 12 2.01 27.42 -43.84
CA GLY A 12 2.65 27.04 -45.09
C GLY A 12 2.01 25.76 -45.66
N CYS A 13 1.14 25.93 -46.63
CA CYS A 13 0.56 24.90 -47.50
C CYS A 13 1.58 24.43 -48.55
N GLY A 14 1.39 23.20 -49.07
CA GLY A 14 2.00 22.71 -50.29
C GLY A 14 1.44 21.35 -50.69
N ALA A 15 0.54 21.35 -51.66
CA ALA A 15 -0.13 20.22 -52.29
C ALA A 15 0.64 19.71 -53.53
N GLU A 16 0.30 18.50 -53.95
CA GLU A 16 -0.06 18.00 -55.31
C GLU A 16 0.69 16.71 -55.68
N THR A 17 -0.04 15.68 -55.92
CA THR A 17 -0.63 15.04 -57.12
C THR A 17 0.30 14.10 -57.87
N GLY A 18 -0.24 12.92 -58.23
CA GLY A 18 0.35 12.00 -59.22
C GLY A 18 -0.34 10.63 -59.26
N ASN A 19 -1.42 10.59 -60.00
CA ASN A 19 -2.22 9.43 -60.42
C ASN A 19 -1.51 8.66 -61.54
N THR A 20 -1.62 7.31 -61.61
CA THR A 20 -1.99 6.57 -62.83
C THR A 20 -2.15 5.06 -62.57
N THR A 21 -3.33 4.59 -62.79
CA THR A 21 -3.87 3.38 -63.44
C THR A 21 -2.86 2.44 -64.12
N ASP A 22 -2.96 1.07 -63.99
CA ASP A 22 -3.73 0.28 -64.97
C ASP A 22 -3.58 -1.25 -64.75
N THR A 23 -4.70 -1.94 -64.94
CA THR A 23 -4.99 -3.24 -65.59
C THR A 23 -4.49 -4.57 -65.03
N ARG A 24 -5.50 -5.36 -64.70
CA ARG A 24 -5.66 -6.83 -64.61
C ARG A 24 -5.46 -7.47 -66.00
N PRO A 25 -5.15 -8.80 -66.16
CA PRO A 25 -6.20 -9.82 -65.97
C PRO A 25 -5.78 -11.17 -65.36
N ALA A 26 -6.82 -11.95 -65.16
CA ALA A 26 -6.90 -13.26 -64.56
C ALA A 26 -6.32 -14.40 -65.42
N ALA A 27 -5.93 -15.49 -64.77
CA ALA A 27 -6.17 -16.86 -65.25
C ALA A 27 -6.18 -17.83 -64.08
N SER A 28 -7.21 -18.63 -64.05
CA SER A 28 -7.56 -19.81 -63.30
C SER A 28 -6.58 -20.97 -63.59
N GLU A 29 -6.29 -21.80 -62.58
CA GLU A 29 -6.46 -23.27 -62.71
C GLU A 29 -6.29 -23.99 -61.37
N THR A 30 -7.20 -24.89 -61.17
CA THR A 30 -7.42 -25.97 -60.23
C THR A 30 -6.22 -26.90 -60.01
N ASN A 31 -5.90 -27.42 -58.80
CA ASN A 31 -6.22 -28.77 -58.40
C ASN A 31 -5.64 -29.22 -57.05
N THR A 32 -6.47 -29.95 -56.34
CA THR A 32 -6.27 -31.20 -55.56
C THR A 32 -5.65 -31.17 -54.18
N GLN A 33 -6.52 -31.55 -53.24
CA GLN A 33 -6.39 -32.09 -51.90
C GLN A 33 -5.10 -32.88 -51.58
N ALA A 34 -4.62 -32.62 -50.39
CA ALA A 34 -4.12 -33.67 -49.51
C ALA A 34 -4.39 -33.25 -48.06
N ASP A 35 -5.29 -33.97 -47.42
CA ASP A 35 -5.53 -33.95 -45.95
C ASP A 35 -4.27 -34.31 -45.22
N VAL A 36 -3.83 -33.45 -44.31
CA VAL A 36 -3.05 -33.82 -43.16
C VAL A 36 -3.68 -33.18 -41.95
N GLU A 37 -4.53 -33.95 -41.27
CA GLU A 37 -4.94 -33.65 -39.90
C GLU A 37 -3.68 -33.66 -39.02
N THR A 38 -3.26 -32.47 -38.60
CA THR A 38 -2.41 -32.33 -37.44
C THR A 38 -3.27 -31.60 -36.40
N GLY A 39 -3.82 -32.40 -35.49
CA GLY A 39 -4.52 -31.89 -34.31
C GLY A 39 -3.61 -31.01 -33.49
N SER A 40 -3.76 -29.73 -33.69
CA SER A 40 -3.31 -28.71 -32.73
C SER A 40 -4.44 -28.62 -31.70
N THR A 41 -4.26 -29.32 -30.59
CA THR A 41 -4.97 -28.97 -29.37
C THR A 41 -4.50 -27.56 -28.97
N ALA A 42 -5.18 -26.55 -29.49
CA ALA A 42 -5.18 -25.26 -28.86
C ALA A 42 -5.74 -25.52 -27.44
N GLN A 43 -4.91 -25.43 -26.44
CA GLN A 43 -5.38 -25.14 -25.10
C GLN A 43 -6.03 -23.74 -25.20
N ASP A 44 -7.37 -23.73 -25.22
CA ASP A 44 -8.12 -22.56 -24.83
C ASP A 44 -7.72 -22.28 -23.37
N THR A 45 -6.71 -21.45 -23.17
CA THR A 45 -6.61 -20.67 -21.95
C THR A 45 -7.82 -19.76 -21.97
N GLU A 46 -8.84 -20.08 -21.17
CA GLU A 46 -9.89 -19.15 -20.82
C GLU A 46 -9.18 -17.90 -20.26
N ASN A 47 -8.89 -16.97 -21.13
CA ASN A 47 -8.46 -15.64 -20.74
C ASN A 47 -9.74 -14.96 -20.26
N GLY A 48 -9.99 -14.99 -18.94
CA GLY A 48 -11.10 -14.29 -18.30
C GLY A 48 -11.09 -12.82 -18.72
N GLU A 49 -12.23 -12.16 -18.60
CA GLU A 49 -12.33 -10.71 -18.81
C GLU A 49 -11.28 -10.00 -17.93
N ALA A 50 -10.61 -8.97 -18.48
CA ALA A 50 -9.60 -8.23 -17.73
C ALA A 50 -10.26 -7.49 -16.55
N VAL A 51 -9.75 -7.69 -15.35
CA VAL A 51 -10.25 -7.11 -14.10
C VAL A 51 -9.17 -6.25 -13.48
N GLU A 52 -9.54 -5.05 -13.03
CA GLU A 52 -8.68 -4.19 -12.21
C GLU A 52 -9.25 -4.12 -10.79
N LEU A 53 -8.46 -4.54 -9.80
CA LEU A 53 -8.81 -4.42 -8.39
C LEU A 53 -8.04 -3.28 -7.74
N THR A 54 -8.75 -2.39 -7.07
CA THR A 54 -8.16 -1.31 -6.28
C THR A 54 -8.09 -1.72 -4.81
N VAL A 55 -6.87 -1.75 -4.26
CA VAL A 55 -6.61 -2.11 -2.87
C VAL A 55 -6.07 -0.89 -2.12
N LEU A 56 -6.81 -0.39 -1.15
CA LEU A 56 -6.35 0.65 -0.23
C LEU A 56 -5.65 -0.02 0.95
N ALA A 57 -4.34 0.14 1.08
CA ALA A 57 -3.53 -0.57 2.06
C ALA A 57 -2.68 0.37 2.92
N ALA A 58 -2.52 0.01 4.20
CA ALA A 58 -1.65 0.75 5.11
C ALA A 58 -0.21 0.85 4.55
N ALA A 59 0.44 2.00 4.73
CA ALA A 59 1.78 2.28 4.21
C ALA A 59 2.84 1.27 4.65
N SER A 60 2.71 0.69 5.85
CA SER A 60 3.59 -0.37 6.37
C SER A 60 3.54 -1.68 5.58
N LEU A 61 2.51 -1.88 4.74
CA LEU A 61 2.34 -3.07 3.90
C LEU A 61 3.00 -2.92 2.52
N THR A 62 3.59 -1.76 2.20
CA THR A 62 4.03 -1.43 0.84
C THR A 62 4.94 -2.49 0.23
N ASP A 63 5.99 -2.89 0.93
CA ASP A 63 7.02 -3.78 0.35
C ASP A 63 6.48 -5.18 0.14
N VAL A 64 5.86 -5.76 1.17
CA VAL A 64 5.32 -7.12 1.11
C VAL A 64 4.15 -7.22 0.11
N CYS A 65 3.25 -6.24 0.07
CA CYS A 65 2.14 -6.26 -0.89
C CYS A 65 2.60 -6.07 -2.34
N ASN A 66 3.68 -5.35 -2.61
CA ASN A 66 4.25 -5.26 -3.96
C ASN A 66 4.83 -6.61 -4.44
N GLU A 67 5.44 -7.41 -3.56
CA GLU A 67 5.85 -8.77 -3.90
C GLU A 67 4.63 -9.67 -4.13
N ILE A 68 3.65 -9.64 -3.22
CA ILE A 68 2.39 -10.40 -3.34
C ILE A 68 1.68 -10.07 -4.65
N LYS A 69 1.58 -8.78 -4.99
CA LYS A 69 1.03 -8.30 -6.27
C LYS A 69 1.72 -8.98 -7.45
N THR A 70 3.07 -8.95 -7.48
CA THR A 70 3.84 -9.52 -8.57
C THR A 70 3.58 -11.01 -8.75
N GLU A 71 3.49 -11.76 -7.65
CA GLU A 71 3.22 -13.19 -7.66
C GLU A 71 1.77 -13.50 -8.07
N TYR A 72 0.81 -12.74 -7.54
CA TYR A 72 -0.61 -12.92 -7.85
C TYR A 72 -0.92 -12.64 -9.32
N GLU A 73 -0.46 -11.51 -9.86
CA GLU A 73 -0.66 -11.13 -11.26
C GLU A 73 0.01 -12.13 -12.24
N ALA A 74 1.16 -12.71 -11.86
CA ALA A 74 1.80 -13.75 -12.65
C ALA A 74 0.96 -15.04 -12.71
N ALA A 75 0.23 -15.36 -11.65
CA ALA A 75 -0.67 -16.52 -11.58
C ALA A 75 -2.07 -16.24 -12.17
N HIS A 76 -2.50 -14.98 -12.20
CA HIS A 76 -3.81 -14.50 -12.65
C HIS A 76 -3.64 -13.39 -13.70
N PRO A 77 -3.23 -13.72 -14.94
CA PRO A 77 -2.83 -12.74 -15.96
C PRO A 77 -3.99 -11.83 -16.45
N ASN A 78 -5.23 -12.15 -16.12
CA ASN A 78 -6.40 -11.33 -16.36
C ASN A 78 -6.68 -10.30 -15.25
N VAL A 79 -6.00 -10.39 -14.08
CA VAL A 79 -6.20 -9.48 -12.95
C VAL A 79 -5.02 -8.52 -12.83
N THR A 80 -5.34 -7.24 -12.63
CA THR A 80 -4.38 -6.18 -12.30
C THR A 80 -4.70 -5.64 -10.91
N LEU A 81 -3.73 -5.63 -10.00
CA LEU A 81 -3.89 -5.09 -8.67
C LEU A 81 -3.35 -3.65 -8.61
N ASN A 82 -4.20 -2.70 -8.30
CA ASN A 82 -3.86 -1.29 -8.14
C ASN A 82 -3.81 -0.95 -6.64
N PHE A 83 -2.62 -0.98 -6.04
CA PHE A 83 -2.45 -0.59 -4.65
C PHE A 83 -2.32 0.93 -4.48
N SER A 84 -3.05 1.48 -3.50
CA SER A 84 -2.84 2.83 -2.99
C SER A 84 -2.44 2.74 -1.52
N TYR A 85 -1.23 3.18 -1.21
CA TYR A 85 -0.65 3.11 0.13
C TYR A 85 -0.77 4.44 0.87
N GLY A 86 -1.14 4.38 2.15
CA GLY A 86 -1.26 5.57 2.99
C GLY A 86 -1.57 5.27 4.45
N ALA A 87 -1.79 6.30 5.24
CA ALA A 87 -2.30 6.14 6.59
C ALA A 87 -3.72 5.55 6.55
N SER A 88 -3.99 4.54 7.38
CA SER A 88 -5.29 3.86 7.38
C SER A 88 -6.47 4.80 7.61
N GLY A 89 -6.31 5.85 8.42
CA GLY A 89 -7.36 6.86 8.62
C GLY A 89 -7.60 7.74 7.39
N ALA A 90 -6.56 8.08 6.64
CA ALA A 90 -6.70 8.81 5.38
C ALA A 90 -7.38 7.94 4.31
N LEU A 91 -7.07 6.64 4.26
CA LEU A 91 -7.71 5.69 3.36
C LEU A 91 -9.17 5.43 3.75
N GLN A 92 -9.46 5.34 5.06
CA GLN A 92 -10.83 5.31 5.59
C GLN A 92 -11.64 6.50 5.06
N THR A 93 -11.13 7.72 5.21
CA THR A 93 -11.80 8.94 4.71
C THR A 93 -12.04 8.88 3.20
N GLN A 94 -11.11 8.34 2.41
CA GLN A 94 -11.32 8.15 0.96
C GLN A 94 -12.51 7.22 0.67
N ILE A 95 -12.65 6.12 1.43
CA ILE A 95 -13.79 5.19 1.28
C ILE A 95 -15.09 5.90 1.69
N GLU A 96 -15.10 6.64 2.80
CA GLU A 96 -16.25 7.44 3.27
C GLU A 96 -16.69 8.48 2.23
N GLU A 97 -15.74 9.07 1.50
CA GLU A 97 -15.99 10.02 0.42
C GLU A 97 -16.37 9.34 -0.92
N GLY A 98 -16.42 8.02 -0.96
CA GLY A 98 -16.85 7.25 -2.13
C GLY A 98 -15.75 7.01 -3.16
N ALA A 99 -14.48 7.06 -2.78
CA ALA A 99 -13.40 6.65 -3.66
C ALA A 99 -13.56 5.16 -4.06
N PRO A 100 -13.35 4.81 -5.34
CA PRO A 100 -13.42 3.42 -5.77
C PRO A 100 -12.34 2.59 -5.06
N ALA A 101 -12.78 1.52 -4.41
CA ALA A 101 -11.92 0.55 -3.76
C ALA A 101 -12.61 -0.81 -3.69
N ASP A 102 -11.86 -1.88 -3.88
CA ASP A 102 -12.35 -3.25 -3.77
C ASP A 102 -12.00 -3.85 -2.41
N LEU A 103 -10.77 -3.62 -1.94
CA LEU A 103 -10.33 -4.07 -0.63
C LEU A 103 -9.75 -2.91 0.18
N PHE A 104 -9.93 -3.02 1.51
CA PHE A 104 -9.27 -2.17 2.48
C PHE A 104 -8.43 -3.03 3.43
N PHE A 105 -7.13 -2.71 3.57
CA PHE A 105 -6.18 -3.40 4.44
C PHE A 105 -5.59 -2.39 5.44
N SER A 106 -6.15 -2.36 6.63
CA SER A 106 -5.84 -1.38 7.68
C SER A 106 -4.72 -1.86 8.61
N ALA A 107 -3.97 -0.92 9.19
CA ALA A 107 -3.01 -1.18 10.28
C ALA A 107 -3.63 -1.07 11.68
N ALA A 108 -4.94 -0.96 11.79
CA ALA A 108 -5.66 -1.02 13.07
C ALA A 108 -7.12 -1.42 12.85
N THR A 109 -7.69 -2.10 13.84
CA THR A 109 -9.11 -2.50 13.84
C THR A 109 -10.06 -1.30 13.91
N LYS A 110 -9.63 -0.17 14.50
CA LYS A 110 -10.45 1.04 14.65
C LYS A 110 -11.04 1.54 13.33
N GLN A 111 -10.21 1.65 12.30
CA GLN A 111 -10.63 2.18 11.00
C GLN A 111 -11.55 1.19 10.26
N MET A 112 -11.22 -0.10 10.32
CA MET A 112 -12.07 -1.15 9.76
C MET A 112 -13.44 -1.19 10.44
N THR A 113 -13.46 -1.11 11.77
CA THR A 113 -14.71 -1.10 12.55
C THR A 113 -15.57 0.12 12.19
N ALA A 114 -14.96 1.31 12.06
CA ALA A 114 -15.69 2.53 11.69
C ALA A 114 -16.39 2.37 10.34
N LEU A 115 -15.66 1.92 9.30
CA LEU A 115 -16.24 1.66 7.98
C LEU A 115 -17.33 0.58 8.00
N ASN A 116 -17.13 -0.48 8.80
CA ASN A 116 -18.13 -1.54 8.95
C ASN A 116 -19.42 -1.03 9.64
N ASP A 117 -19.28 -0.21 10.70
CA ASP A 117 -20.42 0.38 11.42
C ASP A 117 -21.22 1.35 10.52
N GLU A 118 -20.55 2.00 9.57
CA GLU A 118 -21.18 2.84 8.55
C GLU A 118 -21.78 2.04 7.39
N GLY A 119 -21.57 0.71 7.37
CA GLY A 119 -22.08 -0.17 6.34
C GLY A 119 -21.36 -0.06 5.01
N LEU A 120 -20.10 0.41 5.02
CA LEU A 120 -19.22 0.57 3.84
C LEU A 120 -18.34 -0.66 3.56
N MET A 121 -18.33 -1.64 4.47
CA MET A 121 -17.65 -2.92 4.28
C MET A 121 -18.65 -4.06 4.10
N ASP A 122 -18.22 -5.13 3.44
CA ASP A 122 -18.89 -6.43 3.55
C ASP A 122 -18.47 -7.09 4.87
N PRO A 123 -19.37 -7.17 5.88
CA PRO A 123 -19.02 -7.62 7.21
C PRO A 123 -18.56 -9.10 7.24
N ASP A 124 -19.02 -9.92 6.30
CA ASP A 124 -18.70 -11.35 6.22
C ASP A 124 -17.29 -11.57 5.61
N SER A 125 -16.71 -10.54 4.98
CA SER A 125 -15.37 -10.57 4.39
C SER A 125 -14.27 -10.12 5.35
N ILE A 126 -14.58 -9.49 6.47
CA ILE A 126 -13.58 -8.89 7.35
C ILE A 126 -12.80 -9.98 8.10
N VAL A 127 -11.47 -9.99 7.91
CA VAL A 127 -10.55 -10.92 8.57
C VAL A 127 -9.48 -10.13 9.30
N ASN A 128 -9.26 -10.44 10.59
CA ASN A 128 -8.05 -10.02 11.30
C ASN A 128 -6.91 -10.91 10.80
N LEU A 129 -6.10 -10.40 9.87
CA LEU A 129 -5.15 -11.24 9.14
C LEU A 129 -3.78 -11.27 9.81
N LEU A 130 -3.24 -10.11 10.18
CA LEU A 130 -1.87 -9.99 10.65
C LEU A 130 -1.79 -9.29 12.00
N GLU A 131 -0.71 -9.59 12.71
CA GLU A 131 -0.27 -8.88 13.90
C GLU A 131 1.11 -8.26 13.69
N ASN A 132 1.37 -7.14 14.37
CA ASN A 132 2.63 -6.42 14.32
C ASN A 132 3.01 -5.91 15.72
N LYS A 133 4.18 -5.29 15.84
CA LYS A 133 4.68 -4.68 17.07
C LYS A 133 5.08 -3.24 16.83
N VAL A 134 4.94 -2.41 17.86
CA VAL A 134 5.42 -1.04 17.86
C VAL A 134 6.83 -1.00 18.43
N VAL A 135 7.74 -0.30 17.76
CA VAL A 135 9.15 -0.16 18.16
C VAL A 135 9.58 1.31 18.17
N LEU A 136 10.50 1.61 19.06
CA LEU A 136 11.27 2.86 19.06
C LEU A 136 12.54 2.65 18.25
N ILE A 137 12.78 3.53 17.28
CA ILE A 137 13.97 3.50 16.43
C ILE A 137 14.77 4.80 16.54
N VAL A 138 16.06 4.70 16.28
CA VAL A 138 17.01 5.82 16.19
C VAL A 138 17.81 5.73 14.89
N PRO A 139 18.43 6.82 14.41
CA PRO A 139 19.42 6.75 13.32
C PRO A 139 20.57 5.81 13.71
N GLU A 140 21.10 5.06 12.75
CA GLU A 140 22.27 4.22 12.96
C GLU A 140 23.47 5.07 13.45
N GLY A 141 24.15 4.61 14.49
CA GLY A 141 25.28 5.33 15.09
C GLY A 141 24.87 6.58 15.90
N SER A 142 23.61 6.71 16.29
CA SER A 142 23.16 7.77 17.22
C SER A 142 23.96 7.76 18.52
N ASP A 143 24.43 8.93 18.96
CA ASP A 143 25.16 9.15 20.20
C ASP A 143 24.28 9.59 21.39
N LYS A 144 22.97 9.51 21.22
CA LYS A 144 21.98 10.06 22.18
C LYS A 144 21.72 9.15 23.39
N ASP A 145 22.29 7.95 23.45
CA ASP A 145 22.09 6.96 24.53
C ASP A 145 20.60 6.72 24.87
N ILE A 146 19.74 6.73 23.84
CA ILE A 146 18.31 6.42 23.98
C ILE A 146 18.17 4.90 24.09
N THR A 147 17.59 4.42 25.20
CA THR A 147 17.48 2.99 25.53
C THR A 147 16.07 2.50 25.81
N SER A 148 15.12 3.43 25.96
CA SER A 148 13.72 3.10 26.26
C SER A 148 12.76 4.20 25.78
N PHE A 149 11.45 3.90 25.78
CA PHE A 149 10.41 4.89 25.49
C PHE A 149 10.39 6.05 26.52
N GLU A 150 10.77 5.80 27.78
CA GLU A 150 10.83 6.82 28.83
C GLU A 150 11.92 7.87 28.54
N ASP A 151 13.02 7.48 27.89
CA ASP A 151 14.09 8.39 27.50
C ASP A 151 13.61 9.52 26.57
N VAL A 152 12.52 9.31 25.84
CA VAL A 152 11.92 10.32 24.94
C VAL A 152 11.51 11.58 25.71
N ALA A 153 11.10 11.45 26.98
CA ALA A 153 10.73 12.59 27.81
C ALA A 153 11.93 13.35 28.37
N THR A 154 13.15 12.82 28.26
CA THR A 154 14.38 13.44 28.82
C THR A 154 15.06 14.38 27.82
N ASP A 155 16.12 15.05 28.27
CA ASP A 155 16.94 15.93 27.41
C ASP A 155 17.77 15.19 26.36
N LYS A 156 17.78 13.83 26.38
CA LYS A 156 18.39 13.01 25.32
C LYS A 156 17.71 13.21 23.96
N VAL A 157 16.40 13.49 23.98
CA VAL A 157 15.59 13.68 22.77
C VAL A 157 15.16 15.13 22.64
N GLY A 158 15.58 15.79 21.57
CA GLY A 158 15.11 17.11 21.20
C GLY A 158 13.88 17.04 20.29
N MET A 159 13.84 16.06 19.38
CA MET A 159 12.74 15.88 18.42
C MET A 159 12.47 14.40 18.19
N ILE A 160 11.21 14.01 18.21
CA ILE A 160 10.74 12.64 17.86
C ILE A 160 9.78 12.68 16.68
N GLY A 161 9.93 11.72 15.75
CA GLY A 161 8.97 11.46 14.70
C GLY A 161 7.85 10.54 15.18
N LEU A 162 6.60 10.96 15.01
CA LEU A 162 5.40 10.19 15.31
C LEU A 162 4.43 10.26 14.14
N GLY A 163 3.60 9.24 13.93
CA GLY A 163 2.45 9.36 13.06
C GLY A 163 1.42 10.34 13.62
N GLU A 164 0.70 11.09 12.75
CA GLU A 164 -0.39 11.96 13.18
C GLU A 164 -1.51 11.12 13.85
N PRO A 165 -1.78 11.28 15.16
CA PRO A 165 -2.71 10.39 15.87
C PRO A 165 -4.16 10.42 15.34
N GLY A 166 -4.55 11.51 14.67
CA GLY A 166 -5.87 11.64 14.08
C GLY A 166 -6.13 10.63 12.95
N SER A 167 -5.09 10.28 12.18
CA SER A 167 -5.22 9.49 10.94
C SER A 167 -4.26 8.30 10.83
N VAL A 168 -3.13 8.31 11.56
CA VAL A 168 -2.08 7.30 11.44
C VAL A 168 -2.15 6.31 12.61
N PRO A 169 -2.43 5.01 12.36
CA PRO A 169 -2.58 4.03 13.45
C PRO A 169 -1.38 3.95 14.39
N VAL A 170 -0.13 3.94 13.88
CA VAL A 170 1.06 3.91 14.78
C VAL A 170 1.15 5.15 15.66
N GLY A 171 0.61 6.30 15.22
CA GLY A 171 0.48 7.49 16.04
C GLY A 171 -0.52 7.30 17.18
N GLN A 172 -1.62 6.59 16.93
CA GLN A 172 -2.61 6.24 17.97
C GLN A 172 -2.00 5.30 19.01
N TYR A 173 -1.29 4.27 18.57
CA TYR A 173 -0.56 3.38 19.48
C TYR A 173 0.54 4.13 20.25
N SER A 174 1.24 5.08 19.63
CA SER A 174 2.23 5.93 20.29
C SER A 174 1.61 6.75 21.43
N GLU A 175 0.44 7.36 21.20
CA GLU A 175 -0.28 8.07 22.27
C GLU A 175 -0.71 7.15 23.40
N GLU A 176 -1.17 5.92 23.10
CA GLU A 176 -1.49 4.91 24.13
C GLU A 176 -0.25 4.58 24.97
N ILE A 177 0.90 4.30 24.33
CA ILE A 177 2.17 3.98 24.98
C ILE A 177 2.62 5.13 25.89
N PHE A 178 2.72 6.35 25.37
CA PHE A 178 3.20 7.50 26.13
C PHE A 178 2.21 7.92 27.22
N THR A 179 0.91 7.68 27.03
CA THR A 179 -0.11 7.85 28.09
C THR A 179 0.09 6.85 29.21
N SER A 180 0.29 5.58 28.88
CA SER A 180 0.55 4.50 29.84
C SER A 180 1.81 4.76 30.68
N LEU A 181 2.83 5.35 30.04
CA LEU A 181 4.09 5.75 30.72
C LEU A 181 3.98 7.08 31.48
N GLY A 182 2.88 7.82 31.34
CA GLY A 182 2.67 9.12 32.00
C GLY A 182 3.53 10.27 31.46
N ILE A 183 4.03 10.17 30.22
CA ILE A 183 4.96 11.14 29.62
C ILE A 183 4.42 11.82 28.36
N LEU A 184 3.17 11.54 27.97
CA LEU A 184 2.58 12.02 26.70
C LEU A 184 2.69 13.53 26.52
N ASP A 185 2.37 14.33 27.55
CA ASP A 185 2.40 15.80 27.45
C ASP A 185 3.81 16.33 27.15
N THR A 186 4.84 15.71 27.75
CA THR A 186 6.24 16.07 27.46
C THR A 186 6.61 15.68 26.03
N VAL A 187 6.23 14.47 25.58
CA VAL A 187 6.51 13.97 24.23
C VAL A 187 5.85 14.86 23.18
N LYS A 188 4.61 15.28 23.37
CA LYS A 188 3.89 16.19 22.46
C LYS A 188 4.64 17.50 22.21
N THR A 189 5.43 17.98 23.17
CA THR A 189 6.23 19.21 22.98
C THR A 189 7.43 19.04 22.04
N LYS A 190 7.82 17.77 21.77
CA LYS A 190 8.97 17.40 20.95
C LYS A 190 8.57 16.70 19.65
N ALA A 191 7.26 16.40 19.49
CA ALA A 191 6.76 15.60 18.39
C ALA A 191 6.74 16.35 17.06
N ASN A 192 7.23 15.71 16.03
CA ASN A 192 7.00 16.03 14.63
C ASN A 192 6.07 14.96 14.05
N TYR A 193 4.92 15.37 13.50
CA TYR A 193 3.87 14.45 13.07
C TYR A 193 3.94 14.17 11.57
N GLY A 194 4.13 12.89 11.20
CA GLY A 194 4.14 12.40 9.83
C GLY A 194 2.74 12.02 9.35
N SER A 195 2.52 12.19 8.05
CA SER A 195 1.27 11.81 7.39
C SER A 195 1.01 10.30 7.34
N ASP A 196 2.05 9.51 7.52
CA ASP A 196 2.05 8.05 7.57
C ASP A 196 3.32 7.53 8.25
N VAL A 197 3.41 6.20 8.46
CA VAL A 197 4.55 5.58 9.15
C VAL A 197 5.85 5.65 8.33
N ARG A 198 5.78 5.60 7.00
CA ARG A 198 6.97 5.67 6.14
C ARG A 198 7.60 7.05 6.14
N THR A 199 6.79 8.09 6.29
CA THR A 199 7.28 9.45 6.53
C THR A 199 8.10 9.51 7.82
N VAL A 200 7.62 8.89 8.91
CA VAL A 200 8.35 8.83 10.19
C VAL A 200 9.66 8.06 10.03
N LEU A 201 9.64 6.88 9.40
CA LEU A 201 10.82 6.08 9.12
C LEU A 201 11.87 6.89 8.38
N SER A 202 11.49 7.56 7.28
CA SER A 202 12.39 8.37 6.47
C SER A 202 13.03 9.54 7.24
N TRP A 203 12.33 10.14 8.21
CA TRP A 203 12.92 11.16 9.05
C TRP A 203 14.01 10.61 9.98
N VAL A 204 13.84 9.37 10.48
CA VAL A 204 14.88 8.72 11.29
C VAL A 204 16.06 8.31 10.41
N GLU A 205 15.83 7.69 9.25
CA GLU A 205 16.85 7.29 8.28
C GLU A 205 17.76 8.44 7.85
N THR A 206 17.18 9.63 7.71
CA THR A 206 17.91 10.85 7.29
C THR A 206 18.47 11.66 8.46
N GLY A 207 18.23 11.24 9.71
CA GLY A 207 18.62 11.98 10.91
C GLY A 207 17.90 13.32 11.08
N ALA A 208 16.72 13.49 10.45
CA ALA A 208 15.89 14.69 10.62
C ALA A 208 15.24 14.77 12.01
N VAL A 209 15.14 13.64 12.71
CA VAL A 209 14.68 13.51 14.10
C VAL A 209 15.65 12.64 14.89
N ASP A 210 15.65 12.77 16.23
CA ASP A 210 16.54 11.99 17.12
C ASP A 210 16.08 10.53 17.26
N CYS A 211 14.78 10.30 17.19
CA CYS A 211 14.15 8.97 17.26
C CYS A 211 12.77 9.00 16.60
N GLY A 212 12.17 7.84 16.42
CA GLY A 212 10.81 7.72 15.89
C GLY A 212 10.12 6.47 16.38
N VAL A 213 8.79 6.46 16.32
CA VAL A 213 7.97 5.29 16.61
C VAL A 213 7.37 4.78 15.32
N VAL A 214 7.68 3.52 14.99
CA VAL A 214 7.24 2.82 13.79
C VAL A 214 6.80 1.39 14.15
N TYR A 215 6.37 0.62 13.17
CA TYR A 215 6.18 -0.81 13.38
C TYR A 215 7.50 -1.57 13.20
N ALA A 216 7.60 -2.76 13.81
CA ALA A 216 8.76 -3.62 13.67
C ALA A 216 9.03 -3.98 12.20
N THR A 217 7.98 -4.16 11.40
CA THR A 217 8.08 -4.45 9.96
C THR A 217 8.65 -3.29 9.16
N ASP A 218 8.32 -2.04 9.52
CA ASP A 218 8.93 -0.86 8.88
C ASP A 218 10.42 -0.77 9.24
N ALA A 219 10.78 -1.05 10.49
CA ALA A 219 12.16 -1.08 10.93
C ALA A 219 12.96 -2.23 10.27
N TYR A 220 12.30 -3.35 9.93
CA TYR A 220 12.93 -4.48 9.26
C TYR A 220 13.41 -4.14 7.84
N VAL A 221 12.67 -3.31 7.12
CA VAL A 221 13.03 -2.87 5.76
C VAL A 221 13.72 -1.50 5.75
N GLY A 222 13.79 -0.81 6.90
CA GLY A 222 14.45 0.48 7.04
C GLY A 222 15.97 0.37 6.89
N GLU A 223 16.58 1.40 6.31
CA GLU A 223 18.02 1.53 6.16
C GLU A 223 18.56 2.59 7.13
N ASN A 224 19.81 2.44 7.57
CA ASN A 224 20.51 3.41 8.43
C ASN A 224 19.75 3.73 9.74
N ILE A 225 19.04 2.75 10.29
CA ILE A 225 18.34 2.86 11.59
C ILE A 225 18.73 1.72 12.51
N GLN A 226 18.47 1.91 13.81
CA GLN A 226 18.60 0.90 14.83
C GLN A 226 17.33 0.85 15.66
N ILE A 227 16.82 -0.38 15.90
CA ILE A 227 15.73 -0.60 16.84
C ILE A 227 16.30 -0.48 18.26
N VAL A 228 15.72 0.38 19.08
CA VAL A 228 16.05 0.56 20.48
C VAL A 228 15.36 -0.50 21.33
N CYS A 229 14.05 -0.56 21.25
CA CYS A 229 13.21 -1.50 22.01
C CYS A 229 11.80 -1.61 21.40
N GLU A 230 11.11 -2.69 21.75
CA GLU A 230 9.67 -2.82 21.54
C GLU A 230 8.89 -2.01 22.60
N ALA A 231 7.65 -1.66 22.27
CA ALA A 231 6.73 -1.03 23.23
C ALA A 231 6.58 -1.91 24.49
N PRO A 232 6.55 -1.32 25.69
CA PRO A 232 6.34 -2.08 26.91
C PRO A 232 5.05 -2.89 26.87
N ALA A 233 5.09 -4.12 27.33
CA ALA A 233 3.93 -5.01 27.31
C ALA A 233 2.71 -4.37 27.99
N GLY A 234 1.58 -4.36 27.32
CA GLY A 234 0.32 -3.78 27.81
C GLY A 234 0.28 -2.24 27.80
N SER A 235 1.28 -1.55 27.22
CA SER A 235 1.27 -0.09 27.11
C SER A 235 0.36 0.42 25.98
N CYS A 236 0.04 -0.42 25.02
CA CYS A 236 -0.96 -0.17 23.97
C CYS A 236 -1.76 -1.43 23.67
N LYS A 237 -2.80 -1.30 22.88
CA LYS A 237 -3.58 -2.43 22.36
C LYS A 237 -2.71 -3.27 21.42
N GLN A 238 -3.17 -4.52 21.19
CA GLN A 238 -2.59 -5.39 20.17
C GLN A 238 -2.71 -4.75 18.78
N VAL A 239 -1.64 -4.81 18.02
CA VAL A 239 -1.58 -4.19 16.69
C VAL A 239 -2.06 -5.18 15.64
N ILE A 240 -3.34 -5.14 15.33
CA ILE A 240 -4.00 -6.03 14.38
C ILE A 240 -4.18 -5.31 13.04
N TYR A 241 -3.93 -6.04 11.97
CA TYR A 241 -4.16 -5.62 10.59
C TYR A 241 -5.35 -6.37 10.00
N PRO A 242 -6.55 -5.80 10.06
CA PRO A 242 -7.71 -6.37 9.38
C PRO A 242 -7.69 -6.03 7.89
N VAL A 243 -8.19 -6.97 7.09
CA VAL A 243 -8.48 -6.79 5.67
C VAL A 243 -9.93 -7.17 5.40
N GLY A 244 -10.58 -6.51 4.44
CA GLY A 244 -11.95 -6.81 4.06
C GLY A 244 -12.31 -6.19 2.71
N ILE A 245 -13.42 -6.64 2.15
CA ILE A 245 -13.97 -6.16 0.88
C ILE A 245 -14.83 -4.92 1.15
N VAL A 246 -14.60 -3.88 0.37
CA VAL A 246 -15.45 -2.68 0.39
C VAL A 246 -16.79 -3.02 -0.24
N LYS A 247 -17.88 -2.68 0.42
CA LYS A 247 -19.25 -3.08 0.01
C LYS A 247 -19.64 -2.60 -1.39
N ALA A 248 -19.03 -1.51 -1.85
CA ALA A 248 -19.26 -0.98 -3.19
C ALA A 248 -18.49 -1.72 -4.30
N SER A 249 -17.62 -2.67 -3.96
CA SER A 249 -16.92 -3.51 -4.94
C SER A 249 -17.92 -4.36 -5.71
N GLU A 250 -17.80 -4.35 -7.03
CA GLU A 250 -18.60 -5.17 -7.95
C GLU A 250 -17.80 -6.35 -8.51
N HIS A 251 -16.52 -6.49 -8.15
CA HIS A 251 -15.60 -7.48 -8.68
C HIS A 251 -15.58 -8.76 -7.82
N ALA A 252 -16.00 -9.88 -8.38
CA ALA A 252 -15.94 -11.18 -7.71
C ALA A 252 -14.50 -11.60 -7.36
N ASP A 253 -13.52 -11.20 -8.19
CA ASP A 253 -12.08 -11.44 -8.01
C ASP A 253 -11.53 -10.83 -6.71
N ALA A 254 -12.22 -9.85 -6.10
CA ALA A 254 -11.86 -9.32 -4.79
C ALA A 254 -11.90 -10.40 -3.69
N ALA A 255 -12.89 -11.31 -3.76
CA ALA A 255 -12.98 -12.43 -2.83
C ALA A 255 -11.88 -13.46 -3.08
N GLU A 256 -11.49 -13.70 -4.32
CA GLU A 256 -10.40 -14.60 -4.68
C GLU A 256 -9.05 -14.05 -4.19
N PHE A 257 -8.81 -12.76 -4.38
CA PHE A 257 -7.61 -12.11 -3.87
C PHE A 257 -7.58 -12.09 -2.32
N LEU A 258 -8.70 -11.82 -1.66
CA LEU A 258 -8.81 -11.93 -0.20
C LEU A 258 -8.51 -13.34 0.31
N ALA A 259 -8.98 -14.39 -0.40
CA ALA A 259 -8.65 -15.77 -0.07
C ALA A 259 -7.17 -16.08 -0.32
N TYR A 260 -6.57 -15.53 -1.38
CA TYR A 260 -5.13 -15.68 -1.65
C TYR A 260 -4.27 -15.08 -0.54
N LEU A 261 -4.64 -13.92 0.01
CA LEU A 261 -3.95 -13.30 1.15
C LEU A 261 -3.90 -14.20 2.39
N GLN A 262 -4.84 -15.14 2.53
CA GLN A 262 -4.98 -16.06 3.67
C GLN A 262 -4.29 -17.42 3.44
N THR A 263 -3.68 -17.65 2.27
CA THR A 263 -2.99 -18.93 1.99
C THR A 263 -1.70 -19.04 2.82
N ASP A 264 -1.28 -20.27 3.14
CA ASP A 264 -0.01 -20.53 3.84
C ASP A 264 1.18 -19.89 3.12
N HIS A 265 1.16 -19.88 1.78
CA HIS A 265 2.20 -19.26 0.97
C HIS A 265 2.30 -17.75 1.22
N THR A 266 1.17 -17.06 1.17
CA THR A 266 1.13 -15.61 1.38
C THR A 266 1.41 -15.25 2.85
N MET A 267 0.94 -16.07 3.79
CA MET A 267 1.26 -15.88 5.21
C MET A 267 2.77 -16.02 5.47
N GLN A 268 3.46 -17.00 4.89
CA GLN A 268 4.93 -17.10 4.95
C GLN A 268 5.63 -15.87 4.36
N LYS A 269 5.05 -15.27 3.30
CA LYS A 269 5.55 -14.01 2.75
C LYS A 269 5.43 -12.88 3.78
N PHE A 270 4.28 -12.71 4.41
CA PHE A 270 4.11 -11.73 5.49
C PHE A 270 5.07 -11.95 6.65
N GLU A 271 5.26 -13.21 7.08
CA GLU A 271 6.22 -13.57 8.13
C GLU A 271 7.66 -13.20 7.77
N SER A 272 8.04 -13.33 6.50
CA SER A 272 9.38 -12.95 6.02
C SER A 272 9.67 -11.45 6.13
N TYR A 273 8.61 -10.63 6.23
CA TYR A 273 8.68 -9.18 6.48
C TYR A 273 8.47 -8.81 7.96
N GLY A 274 8.36 -9.81 8.85
CA GLY A 274 8.26 -9.60 10.30
C GLY A 274 6.84 -9.45 10.83
N PHE A 275 5.81 -9.67 10.02
CA PHE A 275 4.44 -9.84 10.50
C PHE A 275 4.27 -11.23 11.16
N SER A 276 3.22 -11.39 11.95
CA SER A 276 2.74 -12.69 12.40
C SER A 276 1.25 -12.83 12.07
N ALA A 277 0.76 -14.07 12.03
CA ALA A 277 -0.68 -14.29 11.92
C ALA A 277 -1.39 -13.73 13.16
N ALA A 278 -2.53 -13.08 12.97
CA ALA A 278 -3.37 -12.66 14.11
C ALA A 278 -4.04 -13.89 14.74
N GLU A 279 -4.10 -13.92 16.09
CA GLU A 279 -4.77 -14.97 16.87
C GLU A 279 -6.26 -14.68 17.07
#